data_2465187e1d74abb76f2de84abf2cc108
#
_entry.id   2465187e1d74abb76f2de84abf2cc108
#
_cell.length_a   1.000
_cell.length_b   1.000
_cell.length_c   1.000
_cell.angle_alpha   90.00
_cell.angle_beta   90.00
_cell.angle_gamma   90.00
#
_symmetry.space_group_name_H-M   'P 1'
#
loop_
_entity.id
_entity.type
_entity.pdbx_description
1 polymer ?
#
loop_
_entity_poly.entity_id
_entity_poly.type
_entity_poly.pdbx_seq_one_letter_code
_entity_poly.pdbx_strand_id
1 'polypeptide(L)'
;EPGSAPDKLADANVEKQLMRRKLLARHTMKHFAVAKGASYAATRTKKEADFTVDMLRDGSWKTASFKDYNYAAVGAPVGGGYVQPLLKVRAEFRKILMGMGFEEMPTAKWVESSFWNFDALFQPQSHPARDAHDTFFVKEPAETVKWPADYYDRVKEMHVSGGAGSIGHKCDFKEGEARKNLLRTHTTAVSARMLHALANQPGGFKPAKYFSIDRVFRNETMDSTHLCEF
;
A
#
# COMPACT_ATOMS: atom_id res chain seq x y z
N GLU A 1 8.37 -67.20 -17.59
CA GLU A 1 8.55 -65.96 -18.34
C GLU A 1 8.03 -66.18 -19.75
N PRO A 2 7.15 -65.36 -20.31
CA PRO A 2 6.76 -65.46 -21.70
C PRO A 2 7.96 -65.06 -22.53
N GLY A 3 8.47 -65.96 -23.40
CA GLY A 3 9.65 -65.74 -24.21
C GLY A 3 9.53 -64.47 -25.03
N SER A 4 10.56 -63.60 -24.95
CA SER A 4 10.64 -62.41 -25.78
C SER A 4 10.67 -62.78 -27.24
N ALA A 5 9.68 -62.35 -27.99
CA ALA A 5 9.67 -62.48 -29.43
C ALA A 5 10.89 -61.74 -30.00
N PRO A 6 11.54 -62.21 -31.05
CA PRO A 6 12.65 -61.54 -31.67
C PRO A 6 12.23 -60.14 -32.18
N ASP A 7 13.16 -59.19 -32.13
CA ASP A 7 12.91 -57.76 -32.44
C ASP A 7 12.29 -57.52 -33.83
N LYS A 8 12.36 -58.48 -34.71
CA LYS A 8 11.62 -58.51 -36.00
C LYS A 8 11.27 -59.95 -36.37
N LEU A 9 10.02 -60.17 -36.72
CA LEU A 9 9.65 -61.40 -37.41
C LEU A 9 10.21 -61.38 -38.85
N ALA A 10 10.72 -62.52 -39.32
CA ALA A 10 11.34 -62.65 -40.61
C ALA A 10 10.42 -62.31 -41.77
N ASP A 11 9.10 -62.38 -41.60
CA ASP A 11 8.11 -62.03 -42.61
C ASP A 11 7.16 -60.92 -42.10
N ALA A 12 7.26 -59.76 -42.73
CA ALA A 12 6.43 -58.59 -42.38
C ALA A 12 4.92 -58.80 -42.60
N ASN A 13 4.52 -59.71 -43.49
CA ASN A 13 3.12 -60.03 -43.67
C ASN A 13 2.55 -60.85 -42.53
N VAL A 14 3.34 -61.78 -42.02
CA VAL A 14 2.96 -62.58 -40.84
C VAL A 14 2.83 -61.70 -39.61
N GLU A 15 3.82 -60.80 -39.38
CA GLU A 15 3.76 -59.79 -38.32
C GLU A 15 2.45 -58.99 -38.37
N LYS A 16 2.12 -58.45 -39.56
CA LYS A 16 0.93 -57.63 -39.77
C LYS A 16 -0.36 -58.41 -39.52
N GLN A 17 -0.43 -59.69 -39.93
CA GLN A 17 -1.59 -60.54 -39.68
C GLN A 17 -1.75 -60.88 -38.19
N LEU A 18 -0.65 -61.17 -37.46
CA LEU A 18 -0.65 -61.41 -36.03
C LEU A 18 -1.08 -60.17 -35.24
N MET A 19 -0.61 -58.98 -35.62
CA MET A 19 -1.06 -57.72 -35.02
C MET A 19 -2.53 -57.45 -35.27
N ARG A 20 -3.01 -57.68 -36.51
CA ARG A 20 -4.44 -57.55 -36.85
C ARG A 20 -5.36 -58.49 -36.04
N ARG A 21 -4.87 -59.66 -35.73
CA ARG A 21 -5.56 -60.67 -34.90
C ARG A 21 -5.37 -60.42 -33.41
N LYS A 22 -4.68 -59.35 -32.99
CA LYS A 22 -4.35 -59.00 -31.57
C LYS A 22 -3.53 -60.11 -30.84
N LEU A 23 -2.87 -60.95 -31.58
CA LEU A 23 -1.98 -61.99 -31.01
C LEU A 23 -0.54 -61.47 -30.79
N LEU A 24 -0.22 -60.32 -31.34
CA LEU A 24 1.04 -59.64 -31.20
C LEU A 24 0.76 -58.16 -30.91
N ALA A 25 1.51 -57.60 -29.96
CA ALA A 25 1.51 -56.14 -29.69
C ALA A 25 2.97 -55.63 -29.69
N ARG A 26 3.18 -54.48 -30.34
CA ARG A 26 4.49 -53.83 -30.37
C ARG A 26 4.62 -52.91 -29.15
N HIS A 27 5.57 -53.17 -28.29
CA HIS A 27 5.94 -52.31 -27.18
C HIS A 27 7.24 -51.62 -27.50
N THR A 28 7.27 -50.26 -27.37
CA THR A 28 8.49 -49.46 -27.48
C THR A 28 9.02 -49.22 -26.10
N MET A 29 10.17 -49.80 -25.75
CA MET A 29 10.88 -49.49 -24.51
C MET A 29 11.91 -48.42 -24.82
N LYS A 30 11.84 -47.33 -24.06
CA LYS A 30 12.86 -46.30 -24.07
C LYS A 30 13.84 -46.58 -22.94
N HIS A 31 15.11 -46.66 -23.24
CA HIS A 31 16.18 -46.75 -22.26
C HIS A 31 17.21 -45.66 -22.50
N PHE A 32 17.90 -45.30 -21.47
CA PHE A 32 18.92 -44.25 -21.53
C PHE A 32 20.29 -44.87 -21.20
N ALA A 33 21.25 -44.58 -22.05
CA ALA A 33 22.64 -44.88 -21.74
C ALA A 33 23.21 -43.73 -20.90
N VAL A 34 23.67 -44.03 -19.71
CA VAL A 34 24.25 -43.05 -18.80
C VAL A 34 25.75 -43.08 -18.88
N ALA A 35 26.38 -41.98 -19.24
CA ALA A 35 27.82 -41.80 -19.28
C ALA A 35 28.25 -40.62 -18.42
N LYS A 36 29.51 -40.59 -17.98
CA LYS A 36 30.07 -39.47 -17.22
C LYS A 36 30.15 -38.25 -18.15
N GLY A 37 29.45 -37.18 -17.82
CA GLY A 37 29.55 -35.90 -18.54
C GLY A 37 30.78 -35.07 -18.13
N ALA A 38 31.01 -33.96 -18.82
CA ALA A 38 32.14 -33.06 -18.56
C ALA A 38 32.16 -32.48 -17.13
N SER A 39 30.96 -32.31 -16.53
CA SER A 39 30.79 -31.80 -15.16
C SER A 39 30.63 -32.91 -14.11
N TYR A 40 30.97 -34.16 -14.42
CA TYR A 40 30.85 -35.23 -13.46
C TYR A 40 31.85 -35.06 -12.32
N ALA A 41 31.34 -35.12 -11.09
CA ALA A 41 32.17 -35.20 -9.88
C ALA A 41 31.70 -36.37 -9.00
N ALA A 42 32.62 -37.03 -8.32
CA ALA A 42 32.31 -38.14 -7.42
C ALA A 42 31.46 -37.68 -6.23
N THR A 43 31.66 -36.46 -5.77
CA THR A 43 30.88 -35.83 -4.71
C THR A 43 30.15 -34.61 -5.26
N ARG A 44 28.84 -34.53 -4.99
CA ARG A 44 28.02 -33.39 -5.44
C ARG A 44 28.36 -32.14 -4.64
N THR A 45 28.87 -31.10 -5.28
CA THR A 45 29.00 -29.79 -4.68
C THR A 45 27.60 -29.17 -4.56
N LYS A 46 27.16 -28.84 -3.36
CA LYS A 46 25.92 -28.15 -3.12
C LYS A 46 26.11 -26.68 -3.46
N LYS A 47 25.37 -26.17 -4.46
CA LYS A 47 25.33 -24.75 -4.77
C LYS A 47 24.30 -24.08 -3.87
N GLU A 48 24.66 -22.95 -3.28
CA GLU A 48 23.74 -22.14 -2.48
C GLU A 48 22.75 -21.43 -3.38
N ALA A 49 21.49 -21.31 -2.90
CA ALA A 49 20.43 -20.64 -3.66
C ALA A 49 20.34 -19.15 -3.32
N ASP A 50 20.61 -18.82 -2.07
CA ASP A 50 20.42 -17.49 -1.52
C ASP A 50 21.67 -17.00 -0.79
N PHE A 51 21.74 -15.70 -0.65
CA PHE A 51 22.77 -14.99 0.07
C PHE A 51 22.26 -14.65 1.47
N THR A 52 22.90 -15.18 2.51
CA THR A 52 22.44 -15.00 3.88
C THR A 52 23.24 -13.93 4.63
N VAL A 53 22.63 -13.35 5.69
CA VAL A 53 23.30 -12.39 6.56
C VAL A 53 24.52 -12.97 7.25
N ASP A 54 24.47 -14.26 7.59
CA ASP A 54 25.60 -14.95 8.23
C ASP A 54 26.78 -15.09 7.28
N MET A 55 26.52 -15.42 6.00
CA MET A 55 27.55 -15.43 4.96
C MET A 55 28.22 -14.06 4.76
N LEU A 56 27.49 -12.98 4.99
CA LEU A 56 28.06 -11.63 4.97
C LEU A 56 28.98 -11.37 6.17
N ARG A 57 28.57 -11.82 7.35
CA ARG A 57 29.33 -11.59 8.60
C ARG A 57 30.63 -12.38 8.64
N ASP A 58 30.60 -13.64 8.23
CA ASP A 58 31.75 -14.56 8.28
C ASP A 58 32.61 -14.53 7.01
N GLY A 59 32.13 -13.89 5.95
CA GLY A 59 32.83 -13.79 4.67
C GLY A 59 32.81 -15.04 3.82
N SER A 60 32.05 -16.08 4.20
CA SER A 60 31.99 -17.38 3.50
C SER A 60 31.42 -17.26 2.08
N TRP A 61 30.68 -16.19 1.78
CA TRP A 61 30.18 -15.90 0.42
C TRP A 61 31.28 -15.82 -0.62
N LYS A 62 32.53 -15.46 -0.24
CA LYS A 62 33.67 -15.34 -1.19
C LYS A 62 34.10 -16.68 -1.77
N THR A 63 33.86 -17.77 -1.05
CA THR A 63 34.26 -19.16 -1.44
C THR A 63 33.03 -20.01 -1.81
N ALA A 64 31.84 -19.57 -1.50
CA ALA A 64 30.59 -20.27 -1.80
C ALA A 64 30.34 -20.34 -3.31
N SER A 65 29.81 -21.46 -3.76
CA SER A 65 29.34 -21.61 -5.15
C SER A 65 27.84 -21.38 -5.19
N PHE A 66 27.39 -20.40 -5.96
CA PHE A 66 25.98 -20.08 -6.10
C PHE A 66 25.37 -20.72 -7.35
N LYS A 67 24.06 -20.95 -7.30
CA LYS A 67 23.29 -21.35 -8.49
C LYS A 67 23.25 -20.19 -9.48
N ASP A 68 23.32 -20.52 -10.77
CA ASP A 68 23.13 -19.53 -11.81
C ASP A 68 21.71 -18.95 -11.74
N TYR A 69 21.60 -17.63 -11.89
CA TYR A 69 20.30 -16.96 -11.89
C TYR A 69 19.57 -17.23 -13.22
N ASN A 70 18.37 -17.76 -13.14
CA ASN A 70 17.55 -18.01 -14.32
C ASN A 70 16.67 -16.81 -14.67
N TYR A 71 17.18 -15.91 -15.46
CA TYR A 71 16.44 -14.73 -15.93
C TYR A 71 15.30 -15.06 -16.90
N ALA A 72 15.27 -16.27 -17.45
CA ALA A 72 14.20 -16.73 -18.33
C ALA A 72 13.04 -17.39 -17.58
N ALA A 73 13.17 -17.58 -16.26
CA ALA A 73 12.08 -18.07 -15.43
C ALA A 73 11.04 -16.94 -15.26
N VAL A 74 10.07 -16.93 -16.12
CA VAL A 74 8.90 -16.07 -16.01
C VAL A 74 7.98 -16.71 -14.99
N GLY A 75 7.71 -16.02 -13.88
CA GLY A 75 6.71 -16.44 -12.90
C GLY A 75 5.32 -16.56 -13.51
N ALA A 76 4.38 -17.15 -12.79
CA ALA A 76 2.99 -17.16 -13.22
C ALA A 76 2.51 -15.71 -13.44
N PRO A 77 1.83 -15.42 -14.55
CA PRO A 77 1.29 -14.09 -14.78
C PRO A 77 0.31 -13.73 -13.66
N VAL A 78 0.62 -12.66 -12.94
CA VAL A 78 -0.30 -12.14 -11.93
C VAL A 78 -1.43 -11.44 -12.67
N GLY A 79 -2.64 -11.95 -12.53
CA GLY A 79 -3.81 -11.30 -13.09
C GLY A 79 -3.96 -9.89 -12.53
N GLY A 80 -4.34 -8.94 -13.36
CA GLY A 80 -4.66 -7.58 -12.94
C GLY A 80 -5.85 -7.61 -11.96
N GLY A 81 -5.78 -6.77 -10.93
CA GLY A 81 -6.91 -6.55 -10.03
C GLY A 81 -7.95 -5.62 -10.66
N TYR A 82 -9.12 -5.59 -10.05
CA TYR A 82 -10.17 -4.62 -10.38
C TYR A 82 -10.21 -3.52 -9.32
N VAL A 83 -10.36 -2.29 -9.79
CA VAL A 83 -10.56 -1.15 -8.87
C VAL A 83 -11.94 -1.29 -8.22
N GLN A 84 -11.97 -1.17 -6.90
CA GLN A 84 -13.21 -1.18 -6.12
C GLN A 84 -14.16 -0.06 -6.63
N PRO A 85 -15.49 -0.31 -6.73
CA PRO A 85 -16.42 0.64 -7.34
C PRO A 85 -16.36 2.06 -6.78
N LEU A 86 -16.22 2.22 -5.47
CA LEU A 86 -16.09 3.53 -4.83
C LEU A 86 -14.84 4.30 -5.31
N LEU A 87 -13.73 3.60 -5.52
CA LEU A 87 -12.51 4.22 -6.06
C LEU A 87 -12.67 4.63 -7.53
N LYS A 88 -13.54 3.97 -8.30
CA LYS A 88 -13.90 4.44 -9.66
C LYS A 88 -14.66 5.76 -9.59
N VAL A 89 -15.64 5.85 -8.70
CA VAL A 89 -16.40 7.10 -8.45
C VAL A 89 -15.46 8.22 -8.00
N ARG A 90 -14.55 7.93 -7.07
CA ARG A 90 -13.51 8.90 -6.64
C ARG A 90 -12.68 9.41 -7.82
N ALA A 91 -12.22 8.50 -8.68
CA ALA A 91 -11.44 8.85 -9.86
C ALA A 91 -12.24 9.73 -10.85
N GLU A 92 -13.53 9.45 -11.01
CA GLU A 92 -14.42 10.23 -11.86
C GLU A 92 -14.64 11.65 -11.32
N PHE A 93 -14.98 11.80 -10.04
CA PHE A 93 -15.09 13.12 -9.40
C PHE A 93 -13.80 13.92 -9.49
N ARG A 94 -12.66 13.28 -9.25
CA ARG A 94 -11.35 13.90 -9.39
C ARG A 94 -11.16 14.45 -10.81
N LYS A 95 -11.47 13.65 -11.82
CA LYS A 95 -11.37 14.06 -13.23
C LYS A 95 -12.29 15.23 -13.57
N ILE A 96 -13.53 15.21 -13.08
CA ILE A 96 -14.51 16.29 -13.29
C ILE A 96 -14.01 17.58 -12.64
N LEU A 97 -13.60 17.54 -11.37
CA LEU A 97 -13.13 18.73 -10.65
C LEU A 97 -11.88 19.34 -11.28
N MET A 98 -10.92 18.50 -11.68
CA MET A 98 -9.74 18.97 -12.42
C MET A 98 -10.12 19.58 -13.77
N GLY A 99 -11.09 19.00 -14.48
CA GLY A 99 -11.63 19.55 -15.74
C GLY A 99 -12.33 20.91 -15.56
N MET A 100 -12.86 21.18 -14.37
CA MET A 100 -13.44 22.49 -13.99
C MET A 100 -12.37 23.51 -13.53
N GLY A 101 -11.10 23.14 -13.56
CA GLY A 101 -9.97 23.99 -13.16
C GLY A 101 -9.74 24.08 -11.66
N PHE A 102 -10.17 23.06 -10.90
CA PHE A 102 -9.79 22.91 -9.49
C PHE A 102 -8.45 22.19 -9.37
N GLU A 103 -7.70 22.53 -8.34
CA GLU A 103 -6.44 21.90 -7.94
C GLU A 103 -6.68 20.98 -6.73
N GLU A 104 -6.12 19.77 -6.77
CA GLU A 104 -6.24 18.82 -5.67
C GLU A 104 -5.30 19.19 -4.53
N MET A 105 -5.84 19.34 -3.33
CA MET A 105 -5.06 19.63 -2.14
C MET A 105 -4.24 18.39 -1.70
N PRO A 106 -3.03 18.57 -1.13
CA PRO A 106 -2.20 17.47 -0.67
C PRO A 106 -2.78 16.81 0.60
N THR A 107 -3.39 15.66 0.46
CA THR A 107 -4.10 14.94 1.52
C THR A 107 -3.32 13.75 2.11
N ALA A 108 -2.08 13.51 1.69
CA ALA A 108 -1.29 12.33 2.07
C ALA A 108 -0.95 12.22 3.57
N LYS A 109 -1.12 13.30 4.34
CA LYS A 109 -0.90 13.29 5.79
C LYS A 109 -2.23 13.04 6.51
N TRP A 110 -2.39 11.87 7.07
CA TRP A 110 -3.60 11.51 7.82
C TRP A 110 -3.55 11.96 9.28
N VAL A 111 -2.34 12.07 9.85
CA VAL A 111 -2.14 12.60 11.20
C VAL A 111 -2.08 14.12 11.14
N GLU A 112 -2.93 14.77 11.91
CA GLU A 112 -3.00 16.20 12.07
C GLU A 112 -2.97 16.58 13.55
N SER A 113 -2.56 17.83 13.84
CA SER A 113 -2.75 18.37 15.19
C SER A 113 -4.21 18.79 15.40
N SER A 114 -4.65 18.73 16.65
CA SER A 114 -5.96 19.25 17.06
C SER A 114 -6.13 20.71 16.65
N PHE A 115 -5.05 21.49 16.65
CA PHE A 115 -5.06 22.87 16.15
C PHE A 115 -5.59 22.98 14.72
N TRP A 116 -5.01 22.24 13.77
CA TRP A 116 -5.44 22.30 12.37
C TRP A 116 -6.77 21.60 12.12
N ASN A 117 -7.06 20.54 12.88
CA ASN A 117 -8.28 19.76 12.70
C ASN A 117 -9.52 20.45 13.26
N PHE A 118 -9.35 21.25 14.34
CA PHE A 118 -10.44 21.86 15.06
C PHE A 118 -10.25 23.36 15.31
N ASP A 119 -9.16 23.78 15.94
CA ASP A 119 -9.00 25.16 16.41
C ASP A 119 -8.97 26.18 15.28
N ALA A 120 -8.23 25.90 14.20
CA ALA A 120 -8.16 26.76 13.02
C ALA A 120 -9.51 26.87 12.29
N LEU A 121 -10.45 25.97 12.55
CA LEU A 121 -11.82 25.97 12.03
C LEU A 121 -12.81 26.55 13.04
N PHE A 122 -12.34 27.16 14.10
CA PHE A 122 -13.13 27.83 15.12
C PHE A 122 -14.05 26.90 15.94
N GLN A 123 -13.73 25.59 16.04
CA GLN A 123 -14.48 24.67 16.88
C GLN A 123 -14.04 24.80 18.35
N PRO A 124 -14.96 24.96 19.33
CA PRO A 124 -14.61 25.08 20.74
C PRO A 124 -13.81 23.91 21.25
N GLN A 125 -12.86 24.14 22.16
CA GLN A 125 -12.07 23.04 22.76
C GLN A 125 -12.89 22.10 23.64
N SER A 126 -14.02 22.55 24.16
CA SER A 126 -14.99 21.76 24.93
C SER A 126 -16.03 21.04 24.08
N HIS A 127 -15.89 21.05 22.75
CA HIS A 127 -16.86 20.39 21.86
C HIS A 127 -16.78 18.86 21.99
N PRO A 128 -17.91 18.14 22.10
CA PRO A 128 -17.93 16.67 22.27
C PRO A 128 -17.20 15.90 21.17
N ALA A 129 -17.20 16.39 19.93
CA ALA A 129 -16.49 15.75 18.82
C ALA A 129 -14.95 15.66 19.01
N ARG A 130 -14.41 16.36 20.01
CA ARG A 130 -13.00 16.26 20.42
C ARG A 130 -12.72 15.18 21.46
N ASP A 131 -13.76 14.49 21.93
CA ASP A 131 -13.61 13.40 22.89
C ASP A 131 -12.99 12.17 22.23
N ALA A 132 -12.32 11.36 23.06
CA ALA A 132 -11.70 10.12 22.59
C ALA A 132 -12.71 9.07 22.11
N HIS A 133 -14.00 9.28 22.36
CA HIS A 133 -15.07 8.43 21.83
C HIS A 133 -15.31 8.66 20.33
N ASP A 134 -15.07 9.88 19.84
CA ASP A 134 -15.34 10.26 18.44
C ASP A 134 -14.05 10.46 17.64
N THR A 135 -12.90 10.63 18.32
CA THR A 135 -11.62 10.97 17.67
C THR A 135 -10.51 10.00 18.08
N PHE A 136 -9.78 9.50 17.09
CA PHE A 136 -8.56 8.72 17.32
C PHE A 136 -7.38 9.63 17.60
N PHE A 137 -6.93 9.68 18.83
CA PHE A 137 -5.70 10.36 19.22
C PHE A 137 -4.48 9.44 19.02
N VAL A 138 -3.38 10.01 18.56
CA VAL A 138 -2.12 9.29 18.38
C VAL A 138 -1.40 9.18 19.72
N LYS A 139 -0.98 7.97 20.08
CA LYS A 139 -0.29 7.70 21.32
C LYS A 139 1.17 8.19 21.28
N GLU A 140 1.83 8.02 20.13
CA GLU A 140 3.24 8.40 19.96
C GLU A 140 3.54 8.74 18.50
N PRO A 141 4.01 9.98 18.21
CA PRO A 141 4.09 11.12 19.12
C PRO A 141 2.70 11.68 19.50
N ALA A 142 2.46 11.88 20.80
CA ALA A 142 1.15 12.36 21.29
C ALA A 142 0.88 13.81 20.89
N GLU A 143 1.93 14.63 20.77
CA GLU A 143 1.82 16.06 20.52
C GLU A 143 2.67 16.49 19.32
N THR A 144 2.20 17.52 18.63
CA THR A 144 2.98 18.18 17.58
C THR A 144 4.02 19.13 18.18
N VAL A 145 5.20 19.18 17.56
CA VAL A 145 6.28 20.11 17.95
C VAL A 145 6.34 21.32 17.03
N LYS A 146 5.64 21.31 15.89
CA LYS A 146 5.72 22.36 14.87
C LYS A 146 4.34 22.88 14.50
N TRP A 147 4.14 24.17 14.69
CA TRP A 147 3.01 24.93 14.19
C TRP A 147 3.37 26.40 13.95
N PRO A 148 2.60 27.16 13.19
CA PRO A 148 2.85 28.58 13.00
C PRO A 148 2.44 29.36 14.26
N ALA A 149 3.40 29.81 15.05
CA ALA A 149 3.17 30.46 16.34
C ALA A 149 2.32 31.73 16.23
N ASP A 150 2.61 32.57 15.24
CA ASP A 150 1.88 33.81 14.97
C ASP A 150 0.40 33.56 14.59
N TYR A 151 0.14 32.48 13.87
CA TYR A 151 -1.22 32.09 13.53
C TYR A 151 -1.94 31.47 14.72
N TYR A 152 -1.22 30.69 15.53
CA TYR A 152 -1.75 30.13 16.76
C TYR A 152 -2.25 31.23 17.71
N ASP A 153 -1.48 32.28 17.93
CA ASP A 153 -1.87 33.39 18.81
C ASP A 153 -3.13 34.09 18.32
N ARG A 154 -3.25 34.31 17.02
CA ARG A 154 -4.49 34.88 16.44
C ARG A 154 -5.69 33.96 16.61
N VAL A 155 -5.53 32.66 16.38
CA VAL A 155 -6.60 31.66 16.57
C VAL A 155 -7.03 31.63 18.02
N LYS A 156 -6.08 31.60 18.95
CA LYS A 156 -6.35 31.66 20.40
C LYS A 156 -7.14 32.91 20.79
N GLU A 157 -6.73 34.07 20.31
CA GLU A 157 -7.43 35.34 20.56
C GLU A 157 -8.86 35.30 20.03
N MET A 158 -9.07 34.79 18.82
CA MET A 158 -10.40 34.62 18.23
C MET A 158 -11.30 33.70 19.04
N HIS A 159 -10.76 32.61 19.63
CA HIS A 159 -11.52 31.71 20.49
C HIS A 159 -11.88 32.35 21.85
N VAL A 160 -10.96 33.07 22.45
CA VAL A 160 -11.15 33.65 23.81
C VAL A 160 -11.98 34.92 23.73
N SER A 161 -11.54 35.87 22.93
CA SER A 161 -12.07 37.27 22.93
C SER A 161 -12.94 37.58 21.73
N GLY A 162 -12.78 36.80 20.65
CA GLY A 162 -13.42 37.06 19.38
C GLY A 162 -12.69 38.10 18.54
N GLY A 163 -13.35 38.59 17.50
CA GLY A 163 -12.83 39.55 16.54
C GLY A 163 -13.62 39.49 15.24
N ALA A 164 -13.47 40.47 14.34
CA ALA A 164 -14.18 40.55 13.07
C ALA A 164 -15.70 40.30 13.17
N GLY A 165 -16.33 40.82 14.21
CA GLY A 165 -17.75 40.64 14.49
C GLY A 165 -18.12 39.39 15.33
N SER A 166 -17.18 38.51 15.64
CA SER A 166 -17.38 37.38 16.57
C SER A 166 -17.11 37.81 18.00
N ILE A 167 -17.88 37.24 18.94
CA ILE A 167 -17.67 37.44 20.40
C ILE A 167 -16.76 36.39 21.03
N GLY A 168 -16.23 35.45 20.22
CA GLY A 168 -15.46 34.29 20.70
C GLY A 168 -16.30 33.30 21.49
N HIS A 169 -15.65 32.31 22.07
CA HIS A 169 -16.29 31.29 22.92
C HIS A 169 -16.27 31.68 24.41
N LYS A 170 -15.54 32.71 24.79
CA LYS A 170 -15.40 33.23 26.16
C LYS A 170 -14.97 32.14 27.16
N CYS A 171 -14.14 31.23 26.74
CA CYS A 171 -13.59 30.15 27.55
C CYS A 171 -12.07 30.10 27.44
N ASP A 172 -11.42 29.47 28.42
CA ASP A 172 -9.98 29.26 28.40
C ASP A 172 -9.56 28.44 27.19
N PHE A 173 -8.46 28.86 26.55
CA PHE A 173 -7.86 28.13 25.44
C PHE A 173 -6.56 27.47 25.91
N LYS A 174 -6.56 26.12 25.90
CA LYS A 174 -5.44 25.29 26.38
C LYS A 174 -4.54 24.87 25.24
N GLU A 175 -3.25 25.23 25.33
CA GLU A 175 -2.27 24.88 24.34
C GLU A 175 -2.07 23.37 24.21
N GLY A 176 -2.05 22.62 25.33
CA GLY A 176 -1.92 21.17 25.32
C GLY A 176 -3.02 20.47 24.52
N GLU A 177 -4.27 21.00 24.56
CA GLU A 177 -5.35 20.47 23.73
C GLU A 177 -5.11 20.71 22.22
N ALA A 178 -4.59 21.88 21.87
CA ALA A 178 -4.27 22.22 20.48
C ALA A 178 -3.11 21.40 19.92
N ARG A 179 -2.17 20.98 20.79
CA ARG A 179 -0.99 20.19 20.40
C ARG A 179 -1.25 18.73 20.12
N LYS A 180 -2.32 18.15 20.66
CA LYS A 180 -2.62 16.72 20.51
C LYS A 180 -2.66 16.31 19.06
N ASN A 181 -1.95 15.23 18.73
CA ASN A 181 -2.00 14.60 17.42
C ASN A 181 -3.16 13.61 17.34
N LEU A 182 -3.83 13.60 16.21
CA LEU A 182 -5.00 12.75 15.95
C LEU A 182 -5.02 12.30 14.48
N LEU A 183 -5.81 11.27 14.20
CA LEU A 183 -6.20 10.97 12.83
C LEU A 183 -7.29 11.97 12.41
N ARG A 184 -7.10 12.65 11.30
CA ARG A 184 -8.02 13.73 10.87
C ARG A 184 -9.45 13.22 10.79
N THR A 185 -10.36 13.93 11.40
CA THR A 185 -11.79 13.59 11.42
C THR A 185 -12.51 14.07 10.15
N HIS A 186 -11.90 14.99 9.41
CA HIS A 186 -12.39 15.52 8.13
C HIS A 186 -11.25 16.13 7.32
N THR A 187 -11.42 16.23 6.00
CA THR A 187 -10.41 16.81 5.11
C THR A 187 -10.29 18.34 5.22
N THR A 188 -11.18 19.00 5.92
CA THR A 188 -11.13 20.45 6.17
C THR A 188 -9.92 20.89 6.98
N ALA A 189 -9.25 19.97 7.72
CA ALA A 189 -7.94 20.24 8.31
C ALA A 189 -6.90 20.61 7.24
N VAL A 190 -6.94 19.93 6.08
CA VAL A 190 -6.10 20.28 4.92
C VAL A 190 -6.52 21.63 4.34
N SER A 191 -7.82 21.89 4.25
CA SER A 191 -8.34 23.19 3.77
C SER A 191 -7.86 24.35 4.64
N ALA A 192 -7.84 24.18 5.98
CA ALA A 192 -7.33 25.21 6.89
C ALA A 192 -5.85 25.51 6.62
N ARG A 193 -5.02 24.47 6.41
CA ARG A 193 -3.61 24.65 6.04
C ARG A 193 -3.45 25.33 4.69
N MET A 194 -4.24 24.97 3.70
CA MET A 194 -4.18 25.56 2.36
C MET A 194 -4.62 27.02 2.37
N LEU A 195 -5.66 27.37 3.12
CA LEU A 195 -6.09 28.75 3.30
C LEU A 195 -5.01 29.59 3.99
N HIS A 196 -4.37 29.05 5.04
CA HIS A 196 -3.26 29.74 5.69
C HIS A 196 -2.08 29.93 4.72
N ALA A 197 -1.71 28.92 3.94
CA ALA A 197 -0.66 29.03 2.93
C ALA A 197 -1.02 30.04 1.82
N LEU A 198 -2.26 30.02 1.35
CA LEU A 198 -2.76 30.96 0.33
C LEU A 198 -2.75 32.41 0.81
N ALA A 199 -3.08 32.64 2.10
CA ALA A 199 -3.06 33.98 2.70
C ALA A 199 -1.63 34.53 2.87
N ASN A 200 -0.65 33.64 3.06
CA ASN A 200 0.74 34.02 3.34
C ASN A 200 1.68 33.78 2.14
N GLN A 201 1.16 33.54 0.95
CA GLN A 201 2.00 33.29 -0.23
C GLN A 201 2.76 34.56 -0.68
N PRO A 202 3.95 34.44 -1.25
CA PRO A 202 4.66 35.55 -1.86
C PRO A 202 3.83 36.19 -3.00
N GLY A 203 3.71 37.51 -2.98
CA GLY A 203 2.93 38.27 -3.98
C GLY A 203 1.47 38.48 -3.63
N GLY A 204 1.04 38.13 -2.42
CA GLY A 204 -0.30 38.37 -1.88
C GLY A 204 -1.35 37.32 -2.31
N PHE A 205 -2.55 37.51 -1.84
CA PHE A 205 -3.67 36.61 -2.12
C PHE A 205 -4.02 36.60 -3.61
N LYS A 206 -4.21 35.38 -4.13
CA LYS A 206 -4.77 35.15 -5.47
C LYS A 206 -5.94 34.17 -5.35
N PRO A 207 -7.07 34.41 -6.05
CA PRO A 207 -8.17 33.46 -6.08
C PRO A 207 -7.69 32.07 -6.54
N ALA A 208 -8.12 31.03 -5.83
CA ALA A 208 -7.78 29.67 -6.14
C ALA A 208 -9.02 28.75 -6.00
N LYS A 209 -9.02 27.65 -6.71
CA LYS A 209 -10.06 26.64 -6.65
C LYS A 209 -9.41 25.33 -6.17
N TYR A 210 -9.77 24.89 -4.98
CA TYR A 210 -9.23 23.70 -4.37
C TYR A 210 -10.30 22.66 -4.12
N PHE A 211 -9.91 21.39 -4.15
CA PHE A 211 -10.73 20.29 -3.68
C PHE A 211 -9.87 19.25 -2.94
N SER A 212 -10.51 18.44 -2.10
CA SER A 212 -9.88 17.28 -1.48
C SER A 212 -10.84 16.10 -1.46
N ILE A 213 -10.34 14.93 -1.78
CA ILE A 213 -11.06 13.67 -1.67
C ILE A 213 -10.07 12.66 -1.07
N ASP A 214 -10.24 12.35 0.22
CA ASP A 214 -9.40 11.36 0.88
C ASP A 214 -10.07 10.86 2.16
N ARG A 215 -9.45 9.88 2.77
CA ARG A 215 -9.89 9.19 3.97
C ARG A 215 -9.98 10.13 5.15
N VAL A 216 -11.01 9.92 5.93
CA VAL A 216 -11.21 10.52 7.26
C VAL A 216 -11.49 9.40 8.27
N PHE A 217 -11.33 9.72 9.56
CA PHE A 217 -11.35 8.72 10.61
C PHE A 217 -12.26 9.17 11.74
N ARG A 218 -13.11 8.26 12.21
CA ARG A 218 -13.97 8.48 13.38
C ARG A 218 -13.95 7.24 14.24
N ASN A 219 -13.82 7.45 15.54
CA ASN A 219 -13.89 6.37 16.52
C ASN A 219 -15.35 6.06 16.84
N GLU A 220 -16.00 5.34 15.96
CA GLU A 220 -17.41 4.97 16.09
C GLU A 220 -17.55 3.46 16.28
N THR A 221 -18.67 3.02 16.81
CA THR A 221 -19.02 1.60 16.85
C THR A 221 -19.25 1.13 15.42
N MET A 222 -18.45 0.16 14.99
CA MET A 222 -18.56 -0.39 13.64
C MET A 222 -19.82 -1.24 13.48
N ASP A 223 -20.54 -0.98 12.40
CA ASP A 223 -21.67 -1.79 11.95
C ASP A 223 -21.67 -1.93 10.42
N SER A 224 -22.76 -2.40 9.82
CA SER A 224 -22.86 -2.56 8.36
C SER A 224 -22.83 -1.25 7.57
N THR A 225 -23.00 -0.10 8.24
CA THR A 225 -23.09 1.23 7.63
C THR A 225 -22.01 2.20 8.10
N HIS A 226 -21.33 1.89 9.21
CA HIS A 226 -20.31 2.74 9.82
C HIS A 226 -18.97 2.03 9.90
N LEU A 227 -17.97 2.63 9.26
CA LEU A 227 -16.57 2.23 9.36
C LEU A 227 -15.79 3.31 10.13
N CYS A 228 -14.72 2.91 10.81
CA CYS A 228 -13.81 3.87 11.44
C CYS A 228 -13.00 4.70 10.45
N GLU A 229 -12.93 4.25 9.21
CA GLU A 229 -12.28 4.91 8.07
C GLU A 229 -13.25 4.97 6.90
N PHE A 230 -13.44 6.14 6.32
CA PHE A 230 -14.32 6.35 5.16
C PHE A 230 -13.90 7.53 4.29
#